data_a56a051fa69738b064e6d6e4c8b796df
#
_entry.id   a56a051fa69738b064e6d6e4c8b796df
#
_cell.length_a   1.000
_cell.length_b   1.000
_cell.length_c   1.000
_cell.angle_alpha   90.00
_cell.angle_beta   90.00
_cell.angle_gamma   90.00
#
_symmetry.space_group_name_H-M   'P 1'
#
loop_
_entity.id
_entity.type
_entity.pdbx_description
1 polymer ?
#
loop_
_entity_poly.entity_id
_entity_poly.type
_entity_poly.pdbx_seq_one_letter_code
_entity_poly.pdbx_strand_id
1 'polypeptide(L)'
;MQQRVRRVAAHTVSVGALALSACAAATGVPADAYTARVFINGKQVPTTFSVLCTQRSWLWTIETQPETPGFTAIIQTGGSVEPKVMRLTGLEGFTGGSANVTAPAEASVDGTTFHISGTARGWFADHPTRPAEVQYRMEARC
;
A
#
# COMPACT_ATOMS: atom_id res chain seq x y z
N MET A 1 32.88 -12.73 -83.44
CA MET A 1 32.34 -11.58 -82.73
C MET A 1 31.47 -12.05 -81.55
N GLN A 2 31.99 -12.01 -80.32
CA GLN A 2 31.28 -12.47 -79.16
C GLN A 2 30.88 -11.28 -78.35
N GLN A 3 29.58 -11.00 -78.22
CA GLN A 3 29.02 -9.99 -77.32
C GLN A 3 28.86 -10.63 -75.92
N ARG A 4 29.62 -10.08 -74.98
CA ARG A 4 29.45 -10.41 -73.56
C ARG A 4 28.31 -9.60 -72.95
N VAL A 5 27.23 -10.32 -72.61
CA VAL A 5 26.15 -9.75 -71.83
C VAL A 5 26.59 -9.67 -70.34
N ARG A 6 26.71 -8.44 -69.86
CA ARG A 6 26.92 -8.15 -68.42
C ARG A 6 25.59 -8.25 -67.68
N ARG A 7 25.46 -9.22 -66.78
CA ARG A 7 24.35 -9.30 -65.85
C ARG A 7 24.58 -8.29 -64.71
N VAL A 8 23.67 -7.36 -64.58
CA VAL A 8 23.61 -6.43 -63.45
C VAL A 8 22.82 -7.11 -62.36
N ALA A 9 23.48 -7.37 -61.21
CA ALA A 9 22.82 -7.90 -60.03
C ALA A 9 22.16 -6.74 -59.28
N ALA A 10 20.85 -6.76 -59.20
CA ALA A 10 20.08 -5.83 -58.33
C ALA A 10 20.12 -6.33 -56.90
N HIS A 11 20.72 -5.55 -56.00
CA HIS A 11 20.67 -5.81 -54.58
C HIS A 11 19.43 -5.13 -54.01
N THR A 12 18.46 -5.91 -53.60
CA THR A 12 17.31 -5.47 -52.82
C THR A 12 17.72 -5.29 -51.37
N VAL A 13 17.77 -4.05 -50.93
CA VAL A 13 17.96 -3.69 -49.53
C VAL A 13 16.62 -3.84 -48.81
N SER A 14 16.50 -4.88 -48.00
CA SER A 14 15.35 -5.06 -47.11
C SER A 14 15.51 -4.18 -45.87
N VAL A 15 14.72 -3.10 -45.78
CA VAL A 15 14.61 -2.28 -44.57
C VAL A 15 13.76 -3.06 -43.56
N GLY A 16 14.42 -3.65 -42.59
CA GLY A 16 13.74 -4.25 -41.44
C GLY A 16 13.18 -3.19 -40.50
N ALA A 17 11.85 -3.10 -40.41
CA ALA A 17 11.18 -2.29 -39.44
C ALA A 17 11.35 -2.92 -38.05
N LEU A 18 12.17 -2.31 -37.20
CA LEU A 18 12.27 -2.61 -35.77
C LEU A 18 11.00 -2.10 -35.09
N ALA A 19 10.04 -2.98 -34.83
CA ALA A 19 8.93 -2.70 -33.94
C ALA A 19 9.46 -2.61 -32.51
N LEU A 20 9.60 -1.40 -32.00
CA LEU A 20 9.83 -1.14 -30.58
C LEU A 20 8.53 -1.49 -29.82
N SER A 21 8.44 -2.71 -29.32
CA SER A 21 7.42 -3.10 -28.35
C SER A 21 7.73 -2.37 -27.05
N ALA A 22 7.08 -1.23 -26.84
CA ALA A 22 7.04 -0.57 -25.54
C ALA A 22 6.29 -1.50 -24.57
N CYS A 23 7.01 -2.28 -23.76
CA CYS A 23 6.46 -2.90 -22.59
C CYS A 23 6.03 -1.78 -21.63
N ALA A 24 4.76 -1.40 -21.66
CA ALA A 24 4.16 -0.66 -20.59
C ALA A 24 4.28 -1.53 -19.33
N ALA A 25 5.21 -1.20 -18.45
CA ALA A 25 5.29 -1.82 -17.14
C ALA A 25 3.96 -1.49 -16.42
N ALA A 26 3.11 -2.51 -16.30
CA ALA A 26 1.94 -2.42 -15.44
C ALA A 26 2.45 -2.21 -14.01
N THR A 27 2.29 -1.01 -13.47
CA THR A 27 2.55 -0.68 -12.08
C THR A 27 1.43 -1.25 -11.19
N GLY A 28 1.08 -2.51 -11.40
CA GLY A 28 0.20 -3.27 -10.52
C GLY A 28 1.02 -3.75 -9.33
N VAL A 29 0.54 -3.48 -8.12
CA VAL A 29 1.07 -4.13 -6.92
C VAL A 29 1.02 -5.64 -7.13
N PRO A 30 2.11 -6.40 -6.96
CA PRO A 30 2.09 -7.84 -7.13
C PRO A 30 0.97 -8.47 -6.30
N ALA A 31 0.33 -9.53 -6.82
CA ALA A 31 -0.78 -10.21 -6.12
C ALA A 31 -0.40 -10.75 -4.73
N ASP A 32 0.91 -10.95 -4.50
CA ASP A 32 1.49 -11.42 -3.24
C ASP A 32 2.06 -10.28 -2.38
N ALA A 33 1.89 -9.01 -2.78
CA ALA A 33 2.37 -7.90 -1.97
C ALA A 33 1.49 -7.72 -0.73
N TYR A 34 2.14 -7.45 0.38
CA TYR A 34 1.47 -7.06 1.61
C TYR A 34 0.77 -5.72 1.40
N THR A 35 -0.53 -5.68 1.62
CA THR A 35 -1.35 -4.51 1.33
C THR A 35 -2.32 -4.23 2.46
N ALA A 36 -2.76 -2.97 2.55
CA ALA A 36 -3.79 -2.57 3.50
C ALA A 36 -4.81 -1.61 2.89
N ARG A 37 -6.03 -1.69 3.40
CA ARG A 37 -7.12 -0.75 3.18
C ARG A 37 -7.46 -0.07 4.50
N VAL A 38 -7.69 1.22 4.44
CA VAL A 38 -8.02 2.05 5.61
C VAL A 38 -9.36 2.73 5.39
N PHE A 39 -10.14 2.81 6.45
CA PHE A 39 -11.43 3.50 6.50
C PHE A 39 -11.38 4.53 7.63
N ILE A 40 -11.77 5.75 7.34
CA ILE A 40 -11.89 6.84 8.31
C ILE A 40 -13.35 7.27 8.35
N ASN A 41 -13.96 7.24 9.53
CA ASN A 41 -15.37 7.53 9.75
C ASN A 41 -16.30 6.74 8.80
N GLY A 42 -15.97 5.46 8.56
CA GLY A 42 -16.74 4.56 7.70
C GLY A 42 -16.46 4.70 6.20
N LYS A 43 -15.72 5.73 5.77
CA LYS A 43 -15.37 5.96 4.37
C LYS A 43 -14.00 5.36 4.06
N GLN A 44 -13.91 4.53 3.02
CA GLN A 44 -12.63 3.99 2.56
C GLN A 44 -11.75 5.11 1.99
N VAL A 45 -10.50 5.15 2.46
CA VAL A 45 -9.46 5.96 1.84
C VAL A 45 -9.21 5.43 0.44
N PRO A 46 -9.17 6.27 -0.61
CA PRO A 46 -9.07 5.80 -2.00
C PRO A 46 -7.81 4.97 -2.30
N THR A 47 -6.76 5.14 -1.49
CA THR A 47 -5.47 4.46 -1.69
C THR A 47 -5.48 3.07 -1.04
N THR A 48 -5.04 2.06 -1.79
CA THR A 48 -4.57 0.79 -1.22
C THR A 48 -3.08 0.94 -0.94
N PHE A 49 -2.71 0.74 0.31
CA PHE A 49 -1.34 0.94 0.76
C PHE A 49 -0.52 -0.34 0.61
N SER A 50 0.73 -0.23 0.15
CA SER A 50 1.72 -1.27 0.40
C SER A 50 2.14 -1.20 1.86
N VAL A 51 2.33 -2.34 2.51
CA VAL A 51 2.74 -2.39 3.91
C VAL A 51 3.95 -3.28 4.11
N LEU A 52 4.74 -2.92 5.12
CA LEU A 52 5.77 -3.77 5.69
C LEU A 52 5.21 -4.40 6.95
N CYS A 53 5.23 -5.72 7.01
CA CYS A 53 4.80 -6.50 8.17
C CYS A 53 6.03 -7.12 8.83
N THR A 54 6.25 -6.80 10.09
CA THR A 54 7.36 -7.33 10.87
C THR A 54 6.83 -8.00 12.13
N GLN A 55 7.26 -9.23 12.37
CA GLN A 55 6.91 -9.94 13.59
C GLN A 55 8.13 -10.11 14.49
N ARG A 56 7.98 -9.76 15.77
CA ARG A 56 8.95 -10.06 16.83
C ARG A 56 8.24 -10.71 17.98
N SER A 57 8.49 -12.01 18.18
CA SER A 57 7.75 -12.83 19.17
C SER A 57 6.23 -12.71 18.92
N TRP A 58 5.47 -12.21 19.87
CA TRP A 58 4.02 -12.04 19.79
C TRP A 58 3.58 -10.64 19.31
N LEU A 59 4.53 -9.76 18.98
CA LEU A 59 4.25 -8.42 18.49
C LEU A 59 4.41 -8.34 16.96
N TRP A 60 3.36 -7.86 16.31
CA TRP A 60 3.35 -7.49 14.92
C TRP A 60 3.39 -5.98 14.79
N THR A 61 4.23 -5.51 13.89
CA THR A 61 4.25 -4.11 13.43
C THR A 61 3.88 -4.10 11.96
N ILE A 62 2.85 -3.34 11.61
CA ILE A 62 2.37 -3.16 10.25
C ILE A 62 2.49 -1.68 9.91
N GLU A 63 3.29 -1.35 8.92
CA GLU A 63 3.60 0.03 8.53
C GLU A 63 3.38 0.23 7.04
N THR A 64 2.77 1.34 6.68
CA THR A 64 2.63 1.72 5.26
C THR A 64 3.96 2.15 4.66
N GLN A 65 4.10 1.89 3.36
CA GLN A 65 5.23 2.33 2.55
C GLN A 65 4.69 3.16 1.37
N PRO A 66 4.86 4.49 1.33
CA PRO A 66 5.55 5.35 2.32
C PRO A 66 4.76 5.53 3.62
N GLU A 67 5.42 6.06 4.66
CA GLU A 67 4.80 6.30 5.97
C GLU A 67 3.76 7.44 5.97
N THR A 68 3.85 8.35 5.01
CA THR A 68 2.96 9.52 4.90
C THR A 68 2.51 9.76 3.46
N PRO A 69 1.17 9.80 3.18
CA PRO A 69 0.09 9.45 4.11
C PRO A 69 0.10 7.97 4.43
N GLY A 70 -0.23 7.61 5.66
CA GLY A 70 -0.19 6.22 6.06
C GLY A 70 -0.51 5.95 7.52
N PHE A 71 -0.13 4.75 7.97
CA PHE A 71 -0.33 4.32 9.35
C PHE A 71 0.81 3.42 9.84
N THR A 72 0.93 3.34 11.17
CA THR A 72 1.67 2.29 11.88
C THR A 72 0.74 1.65 12.90
N ALA A 73 0.61 0.32 12.84
CA ALA A 73 -0.14 -0.46 13.80
C ALA A 73 0.79 -1.42 14.55
N ILE A 74 0.65 -1.51 15.87
CA ILE A 74 1.31 -2.51 16.69
C ILE A 74 0.22 -3.38 17.32
N ILE A 75 0.31 -4.69 17.10
CA ILE A 75 -0.66 -5.69 17.52
C ILE A 75 0.07 -6.77 18.28
N GLN A 76 -0.44 -7.12 19.44
CA GLN A 76 -0.01 -8.31 20.16
C GLN A 76 -0.88 -9.48 19.76
N THR A 77 -0.26 -10.63 19.47
CA THR A 77 -0.91 -11.91 19.24
C THR A 77 -0.50 -12.90 20.33
N GLY A 78 -1.02 -14.11 20.29
CA GLY A 78 -0.75 -15.15 21.28
C GLY A 78 -2.05 -15.67 21.87
N GLY A 79 -2.27 -15.54 23.18
CA GLY A 79 -3.52 -15.97 23.81
C GLY A 79 -4.75 -15.16 23.42
N SER A 80 -4.55 -13.91 23.04
CA SER A 80 -5.54 -13.00 22.48
C SER A 80 -4.91 -12.14 21.39
N VAL A 81 -5.73 -11.51 20.54
CA VAL A 81 -5.28 -10.51 19.57
C VAL A 81 -5.67 -9.15 20.11
N GLU A 82 -4.68 -8.32 20.39
CA GLU A 82 -4.88 -7.03 21.04
C GLU A 82 -4.16 -5.91 20.29
N PRO A 83 -4.88 -4.84 19.90
CA PRO A 83 -4.25 -3.65 19.34
C PRO A 83 -3.53 -2.89 20.47
N LYS A 84 -2.27 -2.59 20.29
CA LYS A 84 -1.46 -1.83 21.27
C LYS A 84 -1.33 -0.37 20.89
N VAL A 85 -1.03 -0.10 19.63
CA VAL A 85 -0.85 1.24 19.09
C VAL A 85 -1.43 1.32 17.68
N MET A 86 -2.09 2.42 17.39
CA MET A 86 -2.41 2.85 16.04
C MET A 86 -1.96 4.29 15.89
N ARG A 87 -1.14 4.57 14.89
CA ARG A 87 -0.76 5.92 14.45
C ARG A 87 -1.27 6.12 13.04
N LEU A 88 -1.97 7.21 12.81
CA LEU A 88 -2.46 7.64 11.50
C LEU A 88 -1.76 8.95 11.13
N THR A 89 -1.24 9.05 9.92
CA THR A 89 -0.49 10.23 9.47
C THR A 89 -1.01 10.70 8.12
N GLY A 90 -1.63 11.87 8.10
CA GLY A 90 -2.11 12.51 6.87
C GLY A 90 -3.24 11.78 6.14
N LEU A 91 -3.93 10.83 6.76
CA LEU A 91 -5.02 10.07 6.14
C LEU A 91 -6.29 10.93 6.10
N GLU A 92 -6.76 11.25 4.89
CA GLU A 92 -7.88 12.19 4.69
C GLU A 92 -7.66 13.53 5.44
N GLY A 93 -6.40 13.97 5.53
CA GLY A 93 -5.99 15.16 6.28
C GLY A 93 -5.88 14.98 7.80
N PHE A 94 -6.22 13.81 8.33
CA PHE A 94 -6.15 13.52 9.77
C PHE A 94 -4.77 12.98 10.17
N THR A 95 -4.25 13.48 11.26
CA THR A 95 -3.06 12.95 11.95
C THR A 95 -3.38 12.75 13.43
N GLY A 96 -3.09 11.56 13.93
CA GLY A 96 -3.38 11.21 15.32
C GLY A 96 -3.12 9.75 15.60
N GLY A 97 -3.66 9.26 16.72
CA GLY A 97 -3.47 7.88 17.09
C GLY A 97 -4.33 7.41 18.24
N SER A 98 -4.21 6.14 18.54
CA SER A 98 -4.76 5.52 19.73
C SER A 98 -3.73 4.59 20.34
N ALA A 99 -3.76 4.51 21.69
CA ALA A 99 -3.08 3.48 22.44
C ALA A 99 -4.15 2.72 23.26
N ASN A 100 -3.92 1.44 23.50
CA ASN A 100 -4.90 0.55 24.12
C ASN A 100 -5.50 1.06 25.46
N VAL A 101 -4.78 1.93 26.16
CA VAL A 101 -5.21 2.47 27.46
C VAL A 101 -6.13 3.68 27.39
N THR A 102 -6.31 4.30 26.23
CA THR A 102 -6.98 5.60 26.09
C THR A 102 -8.23 5.61 25.21
N ALA A 103 -8.42 4.60 24.39
CA ALA A 103 -9.58 4.48 23.53
C ALA A 103 -9.91 3.02 23.22
N PRO A 104 -11.17 2.64 23.17
CA PRO A 104 -11.58 1.29 22.77
C PRO A 104 -11.01 0.98 21.36
N ALA A 105 -10.33 -0.15 21.26
CA ALA A 105 -9.87 -0.67 19.99
C ALA A 105 -9.98 -2.20 20.02
N GLU A 106 -10.25 -2.78 18.86
CA GLU A 106 -10.39 -4.21 18.66
C GLU A 106 -9.46 -4.66 17.54
N ALA A 107 -8.95 -5.88 17.67
CA ALA A 107 -8.18 -6.51 16.62
C ALA A 107 -8.55 -7.98 16.50
N SER A 108 -8.50 -8.48 15.27
CA SER A 108 -8.63 -9.91 14.97
C SER A 108 -7.73 -10.28 13.80
N VAL A 109 -7.46 -11.57 13.66
CA VAL A 109 -6.69 -12.12 12.53
C VAL A 109 -7.51 -13.22 11.90
N ASP A 110 -7.69 -13.16 10.59
CA ASP A 110 -8.29 -14.19 9.78
C ASP A 110 -7.30 -14.61 8.69
N GLY A 111 -6.74 -15.81 8.84
CA GLY A 111 -5.64 -16.26 7.99
C GLY A 111 -4.44 -15.34 8.08
N THR A 112 -4.14 -14.61 7.00
CA THR A 112 -3.06 -13.63 6.91
C THR A 112 -3.55 -12.18 6.98
N THR A 113 -4.85 -11.98 7.26
CA THR A 113 -5.46 -10.64 7.27
C THR A 113 -5.70 -10.18 8.69
N PHE A 114 -5.13 -9.04 9.03
CA PHE A 114 -5.37 -8.33 10.28
C PHE A 114 -6.52 -7.34 10.09
N HIS A 115 -7.49 -7.40 10.98
CA HIS A 115 -8.59 -6.44 11.08
C HIS A 115 -8.42 -5.67 12.38
N ILE A 116 -8.34 -4.35 12.28
CA ILE A 116 -8.17 -3.46 13.43
C ILE A 116 -9.17 -2.33 13.30
N SER A 117 -9.86 -2.03 14.38
CA SER A 117 -10.79 -0.90 14.46
C SER A 117 -10.73 -0.22 15.81
N GLY A 118 -11.09 1.04 15.84
CA GLY A 118 -11.09 1.83 17.05
C GLY A 118 -11.30 3.32 16.81
N THR A 119 -10.98 4.08 17.83
CA THR A 119 -11.06 5.54 17.80
C THR A 119 -9.66 6.12 17.94
N ALA A 120 -9.31 7.08 17.09
CA ALA A 120 -8.06 7.82 17.13
C ALA A 120 -8.31 9.28 17.47
N ARG A 121 -7.44 9.86 18.28
CA ARG A 121 -7.46 11.28 18.66
C ARG A 121 -6.28 11.99 18.02
N GLY A 122 -6.52 13.20 17.54
CA GLY A 122 -5.51 13.98 16.83
C GLY A 122 -6.09 15.29 16.32
N TRP A 123 -5.75 15.63 15.10
CA TRP A 123 -6.18 16.87 14.44
C TRP A 123 -6.26 16.70 12.94
N PHE A 124 -7.02 17.58 12.28
CA PHE A 124 -7.00 17.73 10.83
C PHE A 124 -6.02 18.83 10.40
N ALA A 125 -5.40 18.66 9.24
CA ALA A 125 -4.39 19.57 8.71
C ALA A 125 -4.90 21.01 8.50
N ASP A 126 -6.17 21.18 8.21
CA ASP A 126 -6.84 22.49 8.05
C ASP A 126 -7.13 23.19 9.39
N HIS A 127 -7.14 22.45 10.50
CA HIS A 127 -7.37 22.95 11.86
C HIS A 127 -6.41 22.30 12.88
N PRO A 128 -5.09 22.50 12.76
CA PRO A 128 -4.08 21.74 13.52
C PRO A 128 -4.11 22.00 15.03
N THR A 129 -4.74 23.09 15.48
CA THR A 129 -4.89 23.42 16.90
C THR A 129 -6.21 22.94 17.51
N ARG A 130 -7.12 22.41 16.68
CA ARG A 130 -8.41 21.89 17.12
C ARG A 130 -8.33 20.38 17.33
N PRO A 131 -8.49 19.87 18.56
CA PRO A 131 -8.58 18.44 18.78
C PRO A 131 -9.73 17.83 17.98
N ALA A 132 -9.47 16.67 17.40
CA ALA A 132 -10.43 15.88 16.63
C ALA A 132 -10.36 14.40 17.00
N GLU A 133 -11.46 13.70 16.80
CA GLU A 133 -11.56 12.27 16.99
C GLU A 133 -12.17 11.63 15.74
N VAL A 134 -11.60 10.52 15.30
CA VAL A 134 -12.09 9.76 14.16
C VAL A 134 -12.23 8.29 14.52
N GLN A 135 -13.22 7.63 13.94
CA GLN A 135 -13.29 6.17 13.93
C GLN A 135 -12.44 5.64 12.77
N TYR A 136 -11.59 4.68 13.04
CA TYR A 136 -10.81 4.02 12.01
C TYR A 136 -11.13 2.53 11.94
N ARG A 137 -10.99 1.99 10.75
CA ARG A 137 -10.94 0.55 10.50
C ARG A 137 -9.83 0.28 9.49
N MET A 138 -9.04 -0.74 9.75
CA MET A 138 -7.94 -1.16 8.89
C MET A 138 -8.06 -2.66 8.60
N GLU A 139 -7.79 -3.01 7.37
CA GLU A 139 -7.65 -4.39 6.91
C GLU A 139 -6.27 -4.51 6.25
N ALA A 140 -5.35 -5.22 6.88
CA ALA A 140 -4.00 -5.40 6.38
C ALA A 140 -3.71 -6.88 6.16
N ARG A 141 -3.24 -7.19 4.96
CA ARG A 141 -2.79 -8.53 4.59
C ARG A 141 -1.28 -8.61 4.75
N CYS A 142 -0.86 -9.47 5.59
CA CYS A 142 0.51 -9.88 5.84
C CYS A 142 0.69 -11.35 5.43
#